data_0d7d703b90c092d1532b26a7dada6b8b
#
_entry.id   0d7d703b90c092d1532b26a7dada6b8b
#
_cell.length_a   1.000
_cell.length_b   1.000
_cell.length_c   1.000
_cell.angle_alpha   90.00
_cell.angle_beta   90.00
_cell.angle_gamma   90.00
#
_symmetry.space_group_name_H-M   'P 1'
#
loop_
_entity.id
_entity.type
_entity.pdbx_description
1 polymer ?
#
loop_
_entity_poly.entity_id
_entity_poly.type
_entity_poly.pdbx_seq_one_letter_code
_entity_poly.pdbx_strand_id
1 'polypeptide(L)'
;MSEQADAAGRGNGSALSEIFTNHLANAVVAFVFAATGPVAILLSVGAKTGLSNAELSSWLFGAFFINGLTSLAASLYYRQPHVFLWTIPGSVLIGTAVDNLTFPEIVGAYIMTGGALILIGVSGLLTRIMDAIPMPIVMGMVAGVLLQFGLGWIGALTGDPLIAVPMTLAYLVVAAVPSVARTLPPIVAALMIGAIVMFEPPAGGLGGIDVALPALAAPVIFMPEFRWNAAAELVVPLL
;
A
#
# COMPACT_ATOMS: atom_id res chain seq x y z
N MET A 1 45.73 3.88 -27.70
CA MET A 1 45.44 3.76 -26.24
C MET A 1 44.41 4.77 -25.74
N SER A 2 44.16 5.89 -26.42
CA SER A 2 43.16 6.89 -26.05
C SER A 2 41.70 6.51 -26.39
N GLU A 3 41.52 5.71 -27.44
CA GLU A 3 40.16 5.35 -27.94
C GLU A 3 39.46 4.28 -27.10
N GLN A 4 40.24 3.38 -26.46
CA GLN A 4 39.68 2.37 -25.54
C GLN A 4 39.28 2.91 -24.20
N ALA A 5 39.90 3.98 -23.72
CA ALA A 5 39.51 4.68 -22.47
C ALA A 5 38.21 5.47 -22.64
N ASP A 6 37.97 6.02 -23.85
CA ASP A 6 36.77 6.80 -24.14
C ASP A 6 35.52 5.90 -24.36
N ALA A 7 35.71 4.70 -24.86
CA ALA A 7 34.64 3.70 -24.98
C ALA A 7 34.20 3.11 -23.64
N ALA A 8 35.12 2.93 -22.69
CA ALA A 8 34.82 2.45 -21.35
C ALA A 8 34.06 3.48 -20.50
N GLY A 9 34.34 4.78 -20.70
CA GLY A 9 33.66 5.87 -20.00
C GLY A 9 32.21 6.09 -20.47
N ARG A 10 31.93 5.88 -21.75
CA ARG A 10 30.58 6.01 -22.32
C ARG A 10 29.67 4.83 -21.99
N GLY A 11 30.22 3.64 -21.82
CA GLY A 11 29.46 2.44 -21.44
C GLY A 11 28.93 2.47 -20.02
N ASN A 12 29.69 3.03 -19.07
CA ASN A 12 29.28 3.10 -17.66
C ASN A 12 28.21 4.15 -17.39
N GLY A 13 28.25 5.28 -18.08
CA GLY A 13 27.25 6.35 -17.92
C GLY A 13 25.87 5.94 -18.46
N SER A 14 25.83 5.24 -19.60
CA SER A 14 24.56 4.75 -20.18
C SER A 14 23.95 3.62 -19.34
N ALA A 15 24.76 2.67 -18.88
CA ALA A 15 24.29 1.56 -18.05
C ALA A 15 23.75 2.06 -16.69
N LEU A 16 24.42 3.02 -16.05
CA LEU A 16 23.94 3.61 -14.80
C LEU A 16 22.65 4.39 -15.00
N SER A 17 22.53 5.15 -16.11
CA SER A 17 21.30 5.89 -16.41
C SER A 17 20.12 4.95 -16.73
N GLU A 18 20.34 3.86 -17.45
CA GLU A 18 19.32 2.85 -17.72
C GLU A 18 18.87 2.12 -16.45
N ILE A 19 19.82 1.72 -15.60
CA ILE A 19 19.52 1.10 -14.31
C ILE A 19 18.71 2.07 -13.45
N PHE A 20 19.12 3.34 -13.35
CA PHE A 20 18.41 4.34 -12.55
C PHE A 20 17.01 4.61 -13.09
N THR A 21 16.85 4.72 -14.42
CA THR A 21 15.56 4.98 -15.04
C THR A 21 14.60 3.80 -14.85
N ASN A 22 15.07 2.56 -14.99
CA ASN A 22 14.26 1.37 -14.78
C ASN A 22 13.84 1.21 -13.31
N HIS A 23 14.73 1.46 -12.36
CA HIS A 23 14.40 1.39 -10.94
C HIS A 23 13.46 2.51 -10.52
N LEU A 24 13.63 3.73 -11.05
CA LEU A 24 12.73 4.84 -10.79
C LEU A 24 11.33 4.56 -11.36
N ALA A 25 11.23 4.05 -12.58
CA ALA A 25 9.95 3.68 -13.18
C ALA A 25 9.22 2.63 -12.34
N ASN A 26 9.93 1.57 -11.92
CA ASN A 26 9.36 0.54 -11.06
C ASN A 26 8.94 1.09 -9.69
N ALA A 27 9.71 1.99 -9.11
CA ALA A 27 9.37 2.66 -7.84
C ALA A 27 8.12 3.53 -7.96
N VAL A 28 7.99 4.27 -9.07
CA VAL A 28 6.78 5.08 -9.35
C VAL A 28 5.55 4.17 -9.51
N VAL A 29 5.66 3.08 -10.26
CA VAL A 29 4.55 2.11 -10.43
C VAL A 29 4.16 1.50 -9.08
N ALA A 30 5.13 1.09 -8.26
CA ALA A 30 4.87 0.54 -6.94
C ALA A 30 4.22 1.57 -6.00
N PHE A 31 4.67 2.83 -6.05
CA PHE A 31 4.08 3.92 -5.28
C PHE A 31 2.64 4.19 -5.71
N VAL A 32 2.38 4.31 -7.02
CA VAL A 32 1.03 4.53 -7.56
C VAL A 32 0.11 3.39 -7.17
N PHE A 33 0.57 2.14 -7.25
CA PHE A 33 -0.21 0.98 -6.81
C PHE A 33 -0.52 1.06 -5.30
N ALA A 34 0.46 1.35 -4.47
CA ALA A 34 0.28 1.48 -3.02
C ALA A 34 -0.64 2.65 -2.65
N ALA A 35 -0.54 3.77 -3.38
CA ALA A 35 -1.35 4.96 -3.14
C ALA A 35 -2.80 4.83 -3.61
N THR A 36 -3.12 3.90 -4.50
CA THR A 36 -4.48 3.73 -5.03
C THR A 36 -5.25 2.61 -4.34
N GLY A 37 -4.82 1.37 -4.48
CA GLY A 37 -5.54 0.21 -3.95
C GLY A 37 -5.56 0.13 -2.42
N PRO A 38 -4.40 -0.04 -1.76
CA PRO A 38 -4.31 -0.17 -0.30
C PRO A 38 -4.77 1.06 0.47
N VAL A 39 -4.58 2.27 -0.06
CA VAL A 39 -5.06 3.51 0.58
C VAL A 39 -6.58 3.56 0.65
N ALA A 40 -7.28 3.05 -0.35
CA ALA A 40 -8.73 3.01 -0.32
C ALA A 40 -9.27 2.24 0.91
N ILE A 41 -8.55 1.20 1.36
CA ILE A 41 -8.89 0.46 2.58
C ILE A 41 -8.69 1.35 3.82
N LEU A 42 -7.55 2.03 3.92
CA LEU A 42 -7.29 2.96 5.04
C LEU A 42 -8.33 4.08 5.10
N LEU A 43 -8.71 4.63 3.94
CA LEU A 43 -9.77 5.66 3.86
C LEU A 43 -11.12 5.10 4.30
N SER A 44 -11.48 3.90 3.86
CA SER A 44 -12.76 3.27 4.23
C SER A 44 -12.83 2.95 5.73
N VAL A 45 -11.72 2.49 6.31
CA VAL A 45 -11.61 2.24 7.75
C VAL A 45 -11.65 3.57 8.50
N GLY A 46 -10.88 4.57 8.07
CA GLY A 46 -10.87 5.91 8.68
C GLY A 46 -12.26 6.57 8.70
N ALA A 47 -13.04 6.41 7.64
CA ALA A 47 -14.42 6.89 7.59
C ALA A 47 -15.32 6.20 8.64
N LYS A 48 -15.10 4.91 8.91
CA LYS A 48 -15.84 4.16 9.95
C LYS A 48 -15.42 4.56 11.36
N THR A 49 -14.13 4.89 11.57
CA THR A 49 -13.61 5.29 12.89
C THR A 49 -14.06 6.69 13.33
N GLY A 50 -14.73 7.45 12.46
CA GLY A 50 -15.09 8.83 12.74
C GLY A 50 -13.89 9.79 12.85
N LEU A 51 -12.74 9.41 12.31
CA LEU A 51 -11.54 10.26 12.26
C LEU A 51 -11.80 11.52 11.43
N SER A 52 -11.32 12.65 11.91
CA SER A 52 -11.29 13.89 11.14
C SER A 52 -10.32 13.77 9.96
N ASN A 53 -10.50 14.62 8.96
CA ASN A 53 -9.58 14.65 7.78
C ASN A 53 -8.11 14.88 8.17
N ALA A 54 -7.84 15.65 9.23
CA ALA A 54 -6.48 15.88 9.73
C ALA A 54 -5.88 14.62 10.35
N GLU A 55 -6.65 13.89 11.14
CA GLU A 55 -6.24 12.62 11.76
C GLU A 55 -6.02 11.53 10.72
N LEU A 56 -6.90 11.44 9.74
CA LEU A 56 -6.77 10.51 8.62
C LEU A 56 -5.54 10.82 7.77
N SER A 57 -5.29 12.09 7.47
CA SER A 57 -4.08 12.54 6.77
C SER A 57 -2.81 12.23 7.56
N SER A 58 -2.86 12.37 8.89
CA SER A 58 -1.77 12.01 9.79
C SER A 58 -1.50 10.51 9.78
N TRP A 59 -2.54 9.69 9.78
CA TRP A 59 -2.41 8.23 9.67
C TRP A 59 -1.79 7.81 8.33
N LEU A 60 -2.26 8.39 7.22
CA LEU A 60 -1.67 8.15 5.89
C LEU A 60 -0.22 8.61 5.83
N PHE A 61 0.11 9.77 6.40
CA PHE A 61 1.48 10.26 6.49
C PHE A 61 2.37 9.26 7.23
N GLY A 62 1.94 8.75 8.38
CA GLY A 62 2.65 7.71 9.12
C GLY A 62 2.85 6.43 8.28
N ALA A 63 1.78 5.97 7.62
CA ALA A 63 1.81 4.76 6.80
C ALA A 63 2.78 4.86 5.60
N PHE A 64 2.92 6.02 4.97
CA PHE A 64 3.81 6.20 3.83
C PHE A 64 5.20 6.69 4.24
N PHE A 65 5.27 7.78 5.00
CA PHE A 65 6.53 8.44 5.30
C PHE A 65 7.39 7.63 6.26
N ILE A 66 6.82 7.15 7.37
CA ILE A 66 7.57 6.38 8.37
C ILE A 66 8.02 5.03 7.78
N ASN A 67 7.12 4.32 7.08
CA ASN A 67 7.48 3.06 6.43
C ASN A 67 8.50 3.26 5.30
N GLY A 68 8.40 4.35 4.53
CA GLY A 68 9.37 4.72 3.51
C GLY A 68 10.75 5.00 4.11
N LEU A 69 10.81 5.76 5.19
CA LEU A 69 12.05 6.06 5.90
C LEU A 69 12.69 4.79 6.52
N THR A 70 11.87 3.93 7.12
CA THR A 70 12.31 2.65 7.67
C THR A 70 12.85 1.73 6.58
N SER A 71 12.15 1.64 5.44
CA SER A 71 12.58 0.88 4.26
C SER A 71 13.91 1.37 3.72
N LEU A 72 14.07 2.69 3.60
CA LEU A 72 15.32 3.31 3.16
C LEU A 72 16.46 3.04 4.14
N ALA A 73 16.25 3.27 5.43
CA ALA A 73 17.25 3.03 6.46
C ALA A 73 17.71 1.57 6.50
N ALA A 74 16.78 0.61 6.48
CA ALA A 74 17.10 -0.80 6.47
C ALA A 74 17.83 -1.21 5.17
N SER A 75 17.38 -0.73 4.01
CA SER A 75 18.02 -1.04 2.73
C SER A 75 19.46 -0.54 2.67
N LEU A 76 19.72 0.66 3.21
CA LEU A 76 21.07 1.21 3.28
C LEU A 76 21.95 0.46 4.29
N TYR A 77 21.40 0.12 5.46
CA TYR A 77 22.14 -0.58 6.52
C TYR A 77 22.52 -2.01 6.11
N TYR A 78 21.54 -2.78 5.62
CA TYR A 78 21.76 -4.18 5.22
C TYR A 78 22.31 -4.34 3.80
N ARG A 79 22.36 -3.25 3.00
CA ARG A 79 22.76 -3.26 1.59
C ARG A 79 21.94 -4.24 0.73
N GLN A 80 20.69 -4.38 1.06
CA GLN A 80 19.71 -5.22 0.37
C GLN A 80 18.40 -4.45 0.24
N PRO A 81 17.61 -4.67 -0.82
CA PRO A 81 16.32 -4.01 -0.97
C PRO A 81 15.34 -4.55 0.07
N HIS A 82 14.99 -3.72 1.06
CA HIS A 82 13.96 -3.99 2.04
C HIS A 82 12.79 -3.05 1.82
N VAL A 83 11.58 -3.59 1.82
CA VAL A 83 10.34 -2.82 1.71
C VAL A 83 9.47 -3.13 2.91
N PHE A 84 9.21 -2.11 3.73
CA PHE A 84 8.26 -2.16 4.82
C PHE A 84 6.99 -1.44 4.39
N LEU A 85 5.87 -2.13 4.48
CA LEU A 85 4.55 -1.58 4.21
C LEU A 85 3.61 -1.99 5.34
N TRP A 86 2.53 -1.24 5.50
CA TRP A 86 1.47 -1.65 6.43
C TRP A 86 0.79 -2.93 5.93
N THR A 87 0.28 -3.70 6.87
CA THR A 87 -0.41 -4.95 6.56
C THR A 87 -1.85 -4.69 6.11
N ILE A 88 -2.19 -5.12 4.90
CA ILE A 88 -3.57 -5.04 4.38
C ILE A 88 -4.55 -5.84 5.26
N PRO A 89 -4.26 -7.11 5.63
CA PRO A 89 -5.10 -7.84 6.56
C PRO A 89 -5.28 -7.13 7.91
N GLY A 90 -4.21 -6.56 8.45
CA GLY A 90 -4.28 -5.79 9.68
C GLY A 90 -5.18 -4.55 9.57
N SER A 91 -5.16 -3.86 8.43
CA SER A 91 -6.06 -2.71 8.19
C SER A 91 -7.52 -3.13 8.10
N VAL A 92 -7.81 -4.28 7.49
CA VAL A 92 -9.17 -4.86 7.44
C VAL A 92 -9.65 -5.22 8.86
N LEU A 93 -8.78 -5.81 9.68
CA LEU A 93 -9.10 -6.13 11.09
C LEU A 93 -9.44 -4.89 11.90
N ILE A 94 -8.75 -3.75 11.68
CA ILE A 94 -9.15 -2.49 12.31
C ILE A 94 -10.59 -2.16 11.94
N GLY A 95 -10.96 -2.29 10.65
CA GLY A 95 -12.30 -1.98 10.18
C GLY A 95 -13.42 -2.79 10.86
N THR A 96 -13.11 -3.96 11.42
CA THR A 96 -14.04 -4.77 12.23
C THR A 96 -13.95 -4.46 13.73
N ALA A 97 -12.77 -4.11 14.21
CA ALA A 97 -12.53 -3.80 15.64
C ALA A 97 -13.07 -2.43 16.06
N VAL A 98 -13.20 -1.50 15.10
CA VAL A 98 -13.70 -0.14 15.33
C VAL A 98 -15.10 -0.08 15.93
N ASP A 99 -15.92 -1.09 15.70
CA ASP A 99 -17.26 -1.17 16.28
C ASP A 99 -17.21 -1.29 17.82
N ASN A 100 -16.09 -1.79 18.37
CA ASN A 100 -15.92 -2.05 19.81
C ASN A 100 -14.79 -1.23 20.46
N LEU A 101 -13.86 -0.70 19.67
CA LEU A 101 -12.65 -0.05 20.17
C LEU A 101 -12.52 1.39 19.64
N THR A 102 -12.02 2.26 20.51
CA THR A 102 -11.66 3.64 20.13
C THR A 102 -10.31 3.66 19.42
N PHE A 103 -10.06 4.71 18.62
CA PHE A 103 -8.79 4.80 17.88
C PHE A 103 -7.54 4.84 18.77
N PRO A 104 -7.52 5.52 19.94
CA PRO A 104 -6.40 5.41 20.91
C PRO A 104 -6.15 3.99 21.42
N GLU A 105 -7.19 3.17 21.61
CA GLU A 105 -7.06 1.76 22.01
C GLU A 105 -6.47 0.92 20.89
N ILE A 106 -6.83 1.21 19.64
CA ILE A 106 -6.23 0.57 18.44
C ILE A 106 -4.74 0.91 18.35
N VAL A 107 -4.36 2.17 18.58
CA VAL A 107 -2.94 2.58 18.63
C VAL A 107 -2.20 1.84 19.75
N GLY A 108 -2.80 1.72 20.92
CA GLY A 108 -2.26 0.93 22.03
C GLY A 108 -2.06 -0.55 21.68
N ALA A 109 -3.02 -1.16 20.99
CA ALA A 109 -2.91 -2.54 20.52
C ALA A 109 -1.78 -2.74 19.51
N TYR A 110 -1.58 -1.79 18.57
CA TYR A 110 -0.45 -1.84 17.64
C TYR A 110 0.90 -1.76 18.33
N ILE A 111 1.03 -0.92 19.36
CA ILE A 111 2.26 -0.83 20.16
C ILE A 111 2.51 -2.15 20.91
N MET A 112 1.47 -2.74 21.50
CA MET A 112 1.58 -4.04 22.16
C MET A 112 1.99 -5.15 21.19
N THR A 113 1.38 -5.17 19.99
CA THR A 113 1.73 -6.13 18.92
C THR A 113 3.19 -5.95 18.50
N GLY A 114 3.63 -4.70 18.28
CA GLY A 114 5.02 -4.40 17.93
C GLY A 114 6.00 -4.87 19.02
N GLY A 115 5.68 -4.63 20.30
CA GLY A 115 6.46 -5.11 21.43
C GLY A 115 6.53 -6.64 21.49
N ALA A 116 5.39 -7.32 21.29
CA ALA A 116 5.33 -8.77 21.26
C ALA A 116 6.14 -9.36 20.10
N LEU A 117 6.05 -8.76 18.89
CA LEU A 117 6.86 -9.17 17.74
C LEU A 117 8.36 -9.00 17.97
N ILE A 118 8.79 -7.92 18.63
CA ILE A 118 10.18 -7.72 19.01
C ILE A 118 10.64 -8.83 19.96
N LEU A 119 9.85 -9.14 20.99
CA LEU A 119 10.17 -10.20 21.94
C LEU A 119 10.26 -11.56 21.26
N ILE A 120 9.31 -11.88 20.38
CA ILE A 120 9.31 -13.12 19.60
C ILE A 120 10.53 -13.16 18.66
N GLY A 121 10.85 -12.05 18.01
CA GLY A 121 11.99 -11.94 17.10
C GLY A 121 13.33 -12.15 17.80
N VAL A 122 13.55 -11.48 18.93
CA VAL A 122 14.80 -11.60 19.72
C VAL A 122 14.92 -12.98 20.36
N SER A 123 13.83 -13.61 20.76
CA SER A 123 13.84 -14.96 21.33
C SER A 123 14.18 -16.07 20.33
N GLY A 124 14.20 -15.78 19.03
CA GLY A 124 14.36 -16.78 17.96
C GLY A 124 13.15 -17.70 17.78
N LEU A 125 12.06 -17.44 18.52
CA LEU A 125 10.83 -18.22 18.43
C LEU A 125 10.12 -18.03 17.10
N LEU A 126 10.33 -16.89 16.43
CA LEU A 126 9.72 -16.56 15.14
C LEU A 126 9.96 -17.65 14.08
N THR A 127 11.21 -18.12 13.95
CA THR A 127 11.55 -19.18 13.00
C THR A 127 10.78 -20.46 13.31
N ARG A 128 10.69 -20.85 14.57
CA ARG A 128 9.95 -22.05 14.97
C ARG A 128 8.45 -21.95 14.70
N ILE A 129 7.86 -20.77 14.95
CA ILE A 129 6.44 -20.50 14.64
C ILE A 129 6.21 -20.58 13.13
N MET A 130 7.08 -19.94 12.34
CA MET A 130 6.97 -19.95 10.87
C MET A 130 7.10 -21.37 10.30
N ASP A 131 8.03 -22.17 10.83
CA ASP A 131 8.23 -23.56 10.40
C ASP A 131 7.05 -24.47 10.81
N ALA A 132 6.33 -24.12 11.89
CA ALA A 132 5.18 -24.87 12.37
C ALA A 132 3.88 -24.59 11.61
N ILE A 133 3.80 -23.45 10.90
CA ILE A 133 2.60 -23.08 10.15
C ILE A 133 2.60 -23.78 8.78
N PRO A 134 1.64 -24.66 8.50
CA PRO A 134 1.54 -25.30 7.19
C PRO A 134 1.26 -24.30 6.09
N MET A 135 2.02 -24.36 4.99
CA MET A 135 1.88 -23.48 3.82
C MET A 135 0.44 -23.33 3.30
N PRO A 136 -0.40 -24.39 3.28
CA PRO A 136 -1.80 -24.27 2.87
C PRO A 136 -2.62 -23.27 3.70
N ILE A 137 -2.33 -23.14 5.01
CA ILE A 137 -3.02 -22.18 5.88
C ILE A 137 -2.64 -20.75 5.47
N VAL A 138 -1.34 -20.50 5.26
CA VAL A 138 -0.85 -19.17 4.79
C VAL A 138 -1.49 -18.81 3.45
N MET A 139 -1.49 -19.75 2.49
CA MET A 139 -2.11 -19.55 1.19
C MET A 139 -3.62 -19.31 1.27
N GLY A 140 -4.31 -20.03 2.16
CA GLY A 140 -5.74 -19.83 2.42
C GLY A 140 -6.04 -18.43 2.97
N MET A 141 -5.22 -17.93 3.89
CA MET A 141 -5.33 -16.58 4.44
C MET A 141 -5.10 -15.51 3.36
N VAL A 142 -4.05 -15.66 2.55
CA VAL A 142 -3.77 -14.75 1.44
C VAL A 142 -4.92 -14.75 0.42
N ALA A 143 -5.44 -15.94 0.08
CA ALA A 143 -6.58 -16.06 -0.83
C ALA A 143 -7.84 -15.38 -0.27
N GLY A 144 -8.11 -15.53 1.02
CA GLY A 144 -9.23 -14.86 1.69
C GLY A 144 -9.16 -13.34 1.63
N VAL A 145 -7.96 -12.78 1.85
CA VAL A 145 -7.72 -11.33 1.74
C VAL A 145 -7.87 -10.87 0.29
N LEU A 146 -7.28 -11.58 -0.67
CA LEU A 146 -7.37 -11.23 -2.08
C LEU A 146 -8.79 -11.34 -2.63
N LEU A 147 -9.61 -12.24 -2.08
CA LEU A 147 -11.02 -12.38 -2.44
C LEU A 147 -11.80 -11.07 -2.21
N GLN A 148 -11.49 -10.33 -1.14
CA GLN A 148 -12.13 -9.04 -0.86
C GLN A 148 -11.88 -8.03 -1.98
N PHE A 149 -10.68 -8.00 -2.55
CA PHE A 149 -10.39 -7.15 -3.71
C PHE A 149 -11.16 -7.60 -4.96
N GLY A 150 -11.27 -8.91 -5.18
CA GLY A 150 -12.07 -9.46 -6.27
C GLY A 150 -13.55 -9.10 -6.15
N LEU A 151 -14.13 -9.23 -4.95
CA LEU A 151 -15.50 -8.82 -4.68
C LEU A 151 -15.70 -7.30 -4.83
N GLY A 152 -14.73 -6.51 -4.36
CA GLY A 152 -14.72 -5.06 -4.54
C GLY A 152 -14.69 -4.66 -6.01
N TRP A 153 -13.91 -5.35 -6.85
CA TRP A 153 -13.88 -5.14 -8.28
C TRP A 153 -15.24 -5.45 -8.95
N ILE A 154 -15.86 -6.59 -8.61
CA ILE A 154 -17.20 -6.93 -9.10
C ILE A 154 -18.23 -5.87 -8.64
N GLY A 155 -18.14 -5.44 -7.37
CA GLY A 155 -18.97 -4.38 -6.83
C GLY A 155 -18.82 -3.06 -7.60
N ALA A 156 -17.58 -2.69 -7.97
CA ALA A 156 -17.32 -1.50 -8.78
C ALA A 156 -17.91 -1.61 -10.20
N LEU A 157 -17.82 -2.79 -10.83
CA LEU A 157 -18.41 -3.02 -12.15
C LEU A 157 -19.94 -2.88 -12.16
N THR A 158 -20.61 -3.18 -11.04
CA THR A 158 -22.06 -3.08 -10.91
C THR A 158 -22.52 -1.73 -10.35
N GLY A 159 -21.73 -1.10 -9.46
CA GLY A 159 -22.05 0.18 -8.85
C GLY A 159 -21.72 1.39 -9.75
N ASP A 160 -20.50 1.42 -10.28
CA ASP A 160 -19.99 2.51 -11.11
C ASP A 160 -19.44 2.02 -12.46
N PRO A 161 -20.29 1.43 -13.33
CA PRO A 161 -19.84 0.81 -14.58
C PRO A 161 -19.17 1.80 -15.53
N LEU A 162 -19.54 3.08 -15.49
CA LEU A 162 -18.95 4.12 -16.36
C LEU A 162 -17.45 4.34 -16.11
N ILE A 163 -16.99 4.08 -14.91
CA ILE A 163 -15.56 4.20 -14.53
C ILE A 163 -14.91 2.82 -14.58
N ALA A 164 -15.52 1.83 -13.92
CA ALA A 164 -14.90 0.53 -13.71
C ALA A 164 -14.75 -0.29 -15.00
N VAL A 165 -15.69 -0.20 -15.94
CA VAL A 165 -15.62 -0.96 -17.20
C VAL A 165 -14.50 -0.44 -18.11
N PRO A 166 -14.37 0.88 -18.40
CA PRO A 166 -13.24 1.38 -19.20
C PRO A 166 -11.87 1.10 -18.57
N MET A 167 -11.74 1.23 -17.24
CA MET A 167 -10.51 0.89 -16.53
C MET A 167 -10.14 -0.59 -16.68
N THR A 168 -11.13 -1.47 -16.52
CA THR A 168 -10.94 -2.92 -16.67
C THR A 168 -10.54 -3.28 -18.10
N LEU A 169 -11.22 -2.71 -19.09
CA LEU A 169 -10.90 -2.93 -20.50
C LEU A 169 -9.49 -2.44 -20.85
N ALA A 170 -9.10 -1.25 -20.38
CA ALA A 170 -7.75 -0.73 -20.58
C ALA A 170 -6.69 -1.66 -19.98
N TYR A 171 -6.91 -2.15 -18.75
CA TYR A 171 -6.04 -3.13 -18.15
C TYR A 171 -5.90 -4.40 -18.99
N LEU A 172 -7.03 -5.00 -19.38
CA LEU A 172 -7.04 -6.26 -20.13
C LEU A 172 -6.41 -6.10 -21.52
N VAL A 173 -6.70 -5.02 -22.25
CA VAL A 173 -6.13 -4.75 -23.56
C VAL A 173 -4.62 -4.60 -23.48
N VAL A 174 -4.11 -3.82 -22.53
CA VAL A 174 -2.66 -3.63 -22.37
C VAL A 174 -2.00 -4.92 -21.90
N ALA A 175 -2.61 -5.66 -20.97
CA ALA A 175 -2.10 -6.94 -20.49
C ALA A 175 -2.05 -8.01 -21.61
N ALA A 176 -2.99 -7.98 -22.55
CA ALA A 176 -3.06 -8.91 -23.66
C ALA A 176 -1.96 -8.66 -24.73
N VAL A 177 -1.33 -7.48 -24.76
CA VAL A 177 -0.31 -7.11 -25.75
C VAL A 177 1.06 -6.97 -25.07
N PRO A 178 1.91 -8.01 -25.05
CA PRO A 178 3.18 -8.01 -24.32
C PRO A 178 4.16 -6.91 -24.73
N SER A 179 4.11 -6.44 -25.98
CA SER A 179 4.94 -5.34 -26.48
C SER A 179 4.57 -4.01 -25.84
N VAL A 180 3.28 -3.77 -25.60
CA VAL A 180 2.77 -2.56 -24.95
C VAL A 180 2.97 -2.66 -23.43
N ALA A 181 2.68 -3.82 -22.83
CA ALA A 181 2.82 -4.06 -21.40
C ALA A 181 4.26 -3.86 -20.87
N ARG A 182 5.28 -4.03 -21.72
CA ARG A 182 6.68 -3.74 -21.36
C ARG A 182 6.98 -2.25 -21.23
N THR A 183 6.27 -1.41 -21.97
CA THR A 183 6.50 0.05 -21.97
C THR A 183 5.52 0.75 -21.04
N LEU A 184 4.28 0.30 -21.02
CA LEU A 184 3.19 0.85 -20.18
C LEU A 184 2.61 -0.28 -19.32
N PRO A 185 2.88 -0.31 -18.02
CA PRO A 185 2.28 -1.29 -17.12
C PRO A 185 0.75 -1.24 -17.18
N PRO A 186 0.04 -2.38 -17.27
CA PRO A 186 -1.42 -2.42 -17.41
C PRO A 186 -2.18 -1.65 -16.34
N ILE A 187 -1.68 -1.65 -15.10
CA ILE A 187 -2.27 -0.91 -13.98
C ILE A 187 -2.23 0.61 -14.21
N VAL A 188 -1.13 1.11 -14.80
CA VAL A 188 -0.98 2.54 -15.10
C VAL A 188 -1.96 2.95 -16.19
N ALA A 189 -2.11 2.12 -17.23
CA ALA A 189 -3.11 2.36 -18.28
C ALA A 189 -4.53 2.44 -17.72
N ALA A 190 -4.90 1.50 -16.83
CA ALA A 190 -6.20 1.53 -16.18
C ALA A 190 -6.42 2.81 -15.36
N LEU A 191 -5.42 3.24 -14.58
CA LEU A 191 -5.49 4.47 -13.79
C LEU A 191 -5.59 5.72 -14.65
N MET A 192 -4.85 5.78 -15.76
CA MET A 192 -4.95 6.90 -16.72
C MET A 192 -6.35 7.01 -17.31
N ILE A 193 -6.94 5.88 -17.74
CA ILE A 193 -8.31 5.86 -18.26
C ILE A 193 -9.31 6.26 -17.17
N GLY A 194 -9.15 5.74 -15.94
CA GLY A 194 -9.99 6.13 -14.81
C GLY A 194 -9.92 7.63 -14.55
N ALA A 195 -8.72 8.21 -14.53
CA ALA A 195 -8.54 9.64 -14.37
C ALA A 195 -9.23 10.43 -15.49
N ILE A 196 -9.05 10.05 -16.77
CA ILE A 196 -9.69 10.72 -17.91
C ILE A 196 -11.21 10.69 -17.76
N VAL A 197 -11.78 9.52 -17.46
CA VAL A 197 -13.24 9.37 -17.30
C VAL A 197 -13.77 10.19 -16.13
N MET A 198 -12.99 10.36 -15.06
CA MET A 198 -13.37 11.20 -13.93
C MET A 198 -13.30 12.70 -14.25
N PHE A 199 -12.35 13.14 -15.08
CA PHE A 199 -12.19 14.54 -15.45
C PHE A 199 -13.12 14.98 -16.61
N GLU A 200 -13.54 14.06 -17.47
CA GLU A 200 -14.49 14.30 -18.56
C GLU A 200 -15.73 13.42 -18.42
N PRO A 201 -16.61 13.65 -17.45
CA PRO A 201 -17.76 12.79 -17.25
C PRO A 201 -18.84 13.04 -18.31
N PRO A 202 -19.42 11.98 -18.87
CA PRO A 202 -20.51 12.10 -19.85
C PRO A 202 -21.83 12.71 -19.33
N ALA A 203 -22.03 12.81 -18.02
CA ALA A 203 -23.14 13.56 -17.40
C ALA A 203 -22.93 13.66 -15.89
N GLY A 204 -22.70 14.87 -15.39
CA GLY A 204 -22.73 15.17 -13.95
C GLY A 204 -21.47 14.77 -13.17
N GLY A 205 -20.31 14.96 -13.77
CA GLY A 205 -19.05 14.66 -13.15
C GLY A 205 -18.78 15.40 -11.86
N LEU A 206 -17.76 14.96 -11.21
CA LEU A 206 -17.18 15.54 -10.00
C LEU A 206 -16.74 17.02 -10.22
N GLY A 207 -17.71 17.86 -10.66
CA GLY A 207 -17.58 19.30 -10.70
C GLY A 207 -17.48 19.84 -9.29
N GLY A 208 -16.34 19.64 -8.66
CA GLY A 208 -16.11 20.06 -7.30
C GLY A 208 -15.04 19.24 -6.56
N ILE A 209 -14.11 18.58 -7.27
CA ILE A 209 -12.84 18.28 -6.61
C ILE A 209 -12.16 19.62 -6.45
N ASP A 210 -12.40 20.25 -5.31
CA ASP A 210 -11.55 21.32 -4.81
C ASP A 210 -10.16 20.68 -4.65
N VAL A 211 -9.32 20.86 -5.65
CA VAL A 211 -7.91 20.48 -5.58
C VAL A 211 -7.29 21.47 -4.59
N ALA A 212 -7.59 21.27 -3.31
CA ALA A 212 -6.92 21.97 -2.26
C ALA A 212 -5.41 21.74 -2.47
N LEU A 213 -4.66 22.83 -2.55
CA LEU A 213 -3.21 22.77 -2.59
C LEU A 213 -2.74 21.77 -1.51
N PRO A 214 -1.77 20.90 -1.81
CA PRO A 214 -1.31 19.90 -0.87
C PRO A 214 -0.87 20.59 0.43
N ALA A 215 -1.74 20.60 1.41
CA ALA A 215 -1.38 21.04 2.75
C ALA A 215 -0.51 19.92 3.34
N LEU A 216 0.69 20.29 3.78
CA LEU A 216 1.52 19.37 4.56
C LEU A 216 0.68 18.88 5.74
N ALA A 217 0.45 17.59 5.81
CA ALA A 217 -0.27 16.99 6.91
C ALA A 217 0.48 17.30 8.21
N ALA A 218 -0.16 18.03 9.12
CA ALA A 218 0.37 18.20 10.46
C ALA A 218 0.15 16.88 11.21
N PRO A 219 1.21 16.19 11.67
CA PRO A 219 1.04 14.91 12.36
C PRO A 219 0.28 15.09 13.67
N VAL A 220 -0.86 14.46 13.77
CA VAL A 220 -1.65 14.36 15.01
C VAL A 220 -1.18 13.12 15.77
N ILE A 221 -0.71 13.31 16.98
CA ILE A 221 -0.23 12.23 17.83
C ILE A 221 -1.36 11.80 18.75
N PHE A 222 -1.78 10.55 18.63
CA PHE A 222 -2.73 9.95 19.55
C PHE A 222 -2.00 9.36 20.76
N MET A 223 -2.49 9.66 21.97
CA MET A 223 -2.00 8.97 23.17
C MET A 223 -2.54 7.55 23.19
N PRO A 224 -1.65 6.52 23.25
CA PRO A 224 -2.09 5.13 23.24
C PRO A 224 -2.82 4.78 24.55
N GLU A 225 -3.96 4.11 24.42
CA GLU A 225 -4.66 3.50 25.55
C GLU A 225 -4.49 1.99 25.52
N PHE A 226 -4.01 1.42 26.62
CA PHE A 226 -3.75 -0.03 26.73
C PHE A 226 -4.91 -0.71 27.45
N ARG A 227 -5.69 -1.50 26.70
CA ARG A 227 -6.82 -2.28 27.24
C ARG A 227 -6.74 -3.74 26.84
N TRP A 228 -7.18 -4.62 27.74
CA TRP A 228 -7.20 -6.06 27.51
C TRP A 228 -8.13 -6.46 26.35
N ASN A 229 -9.26 -5.77 26.16
CA ASN A 229 -10.16 -6.02 25.03
C ASN A 229 -9.44 -5.75 23.69
N ALA A 230 -8.72 -4.65 23.60
CA ALA A 230 -7.94 -4.32 22.41
C ALA A 230 -6.82 -5.35 22.16
N ALA A 231 -6.21 -5.88 23.23
CA ALA A 231 -5.23 -6.94 23.12
C ALA A 231 -5.84 -8.24 22.58
N ALA A 232 -7.01 -8.63 23.03
CA ALA A 232 -7.67 -9.84 22.56
C ALA A 232 -8.18 -9.73 21.13
N GLU A 233 -8.74 -8.57 20.74
CA GLU A 233 -9.35 -8.36 19.43
C GLU A 233 -8.34 -8.07 18.33
N LEU A 234 -7.21 -7.42 18.63
CA LEU A 234 -6.24 -6.99 17.64
C LEU A 234 -4.86 -7.64 17.81
N VAL A 235 -4.30 -7.71 19.03
CA VAL A 235 -2.92 -8.22 19.21
C VAL A 235 -2.84 -9.68 18.81
N VAL A 236 -3.78 -10.51 19.26
CA VAL A 236 -3.77 -11.96 18.96
C VAL A 236 -3.90 -12.24 17.45
N PRO A 237 -4.84 -11.63 16.71
CA PRO A 237 -4.93 -11.85 15.26
C PRO A 237 -3.79 -11.21 14.43
N LEU A 238 -3.10 -10.20 14.98
CA LEU A 238 -1.98 -9.53 14.30
C LEU A 238 -0.63 -10.22 14.53
N LEU A 239 -0.50 -11.06 15.56
CA LEU A 239 0.68 -11.88 15.84
C LEU A 239 0.70 -13.14 14.98
#